data_d03a1f7b0fa1215f69b9637892c062b1
#
_entry.id   d03a1f7b0fa1215f69b9637892c062b1
#
_cell.length_a   1.000
_cell.length_b   1.000
_cell.length_c   1.000
_cell.angle_alpha   90.00
_cell.angle_beta   90.00
_cell.angle_gamma   90.00
#
_symmetry.space_group_name_H-M   'P 1'
#
loop_
_entity.id
_entity.type
_entity.pdbx_description
1 polymer ?
#
loop_
_entity_poly.entity_id
_entity_poly.type
_entity_poly.pdbx_seq_one_letter_code
_entity_poly.pdbx_strand_id
1 'polypeptide(L)'
;MTKIQPINPNEIISEKVKIIPDQVIRVFNELIARNWNKDKSIVFTNEAVEFIKFLTGASQHAIIQNHWLDVEPLYRENGYEVTYHESQGNESFPSYYEFRKKSLNAGFE
;
A
#
# COMPACT_ATOMS: atom_id res chain seq x y z
N MET A 1 -2.93 13.68 -35.63
CA MET A 1 -3.29 14.14 -34.34
C MET A 1 -3.92 13.07 -33.50
N THR A 2 -3.54 13.02 -32.26
CA THR A 2 -4.02 11.96 -31.41
C THR A 2 -5.40 12.26 -30.87
N LYS A 3 -6.26 11.30 -30.94
CA LYS A 3 -7.59 11.46 -30.46
C LYS A 3 -7.62 11.11 -28.98
N ILE A 4 -8.24 11.94 -28.19
CA ILE A 4 -8.36 11.69 -26.77
C ILE A 4 -9.53 10.76 -26.55
N GLN A 5 -9.28 9.68 -25.84
CA GLN A 5 -10.30 8.69 -25.57
C GLN A 5 -10.52 8.55 -24.07
N PRO A 6 -11.71 8.16 -23.68
CA PRO A 6 -11.96 7.91 -22.27
C PRO A 6 -11.07 6.78 -21.76
N ILE A 7 -10.63 6.92 -20.52
CA ILE A 7 -9.84 5.89 -19.90
C ILE A 7 -10.74 4.77 -19.42
N ASN A 8 -10.38 3.53 -19.72
CA ASN A 8 -11.17 2.41 -19.22
C ASN A 8 -10.80 2.13 -17.76
N PRO A 9 -11.64 1.37 -17.04
CA PRO A 9 -11.41 1.17 -15.61
C PRO A 9 -10.07 0.54 -15.27
N ASN A 10 -9.59 -0.36 -16.13
CA ASN A 10 -8.31 -1.00 -15.86
C ASN A 10 -7.16 -0.02 -15.95
N GLU A 11 -7.25 0.91 -16.88
CA GLU A 11 -6.22 1.92 -17.03
C GLU A 11 -6.23 2.90 -15.88
N ILE A 12 -7.40 3.19 -15.34
CA ILE A 12 -7.49 4.08 -14.19
C ILE A 12 -6.75 3.48 -13.00
N ILE A 13 -6.94 2.19 -12.76
CA ILE A 13 -6.26 1.53 -11.67
C ILE A 13 -4.75 1.55 -11.87
N SER A 14 -4.30 1.29 -13.09
CA SER A 14 -2.88 1.33 -13.38
C SER A 14 -2.30 2.71 -13.17
N GLU A 15 -3.03 3.73 -13.57
CA GLU A 15 -2.54 5.09 -13.40
C GLU A 15 -2.38 5.44 -11.92
N LYS A 16 -3.32 5.03 -11.09
CA LYS A 16 -3.21 5.30 -9.67
C LYS A 16 -1.97 4.65 -9.08
N VAL A 17 -1.71 3.42 -9.46
CA VAL A 17 -0.53 2.72 -8.96
C VAL A 17 0.74 3.43 -9.42
N LYS A 18 0.74 3.90 -10.67
CA LYS A 18 1.93 4.54 -11.21
C LYS A 18 2.27 5.86 -10.55
N ILE A 19 1.32 6.53 -9.94
CA ILE A 19 1.61 7.83 -9.33
C ILE A 19 2.10 7.71 -7.90
N ILE A 20 2.20 6.51 -7.36
CA ILE A 20 2.78 6.34 -6.04
C ILE A 20 4.29 6.43 -6.19
N PRO A 21 4.94 7.36 -5.49
CA PRO A 21 6.39 7.54 -5.65
C PRO A 21 7.18 6.33 -5.20
N ASP A 22 8.33 6.12 -5.82
CA ASP A 22 9.20 5.03 -5.45
C ASP A 22 9.60 5.08 -3.98
N GLN A 23 9.75 6.28 -3.44
CA GLN A 23 10.11 6.42 -2.04
C GLN A 23 9.05 5.85 -1.11
N VAL A 24 7.78 5.99 -1.48
CA VAL A 24 6.69 5.43 -0.69
C VAL A 24 6.75 3.91 -0.73
N ILE A 25 6.98 3.35 -1.91
CA ILE A 25 7.10 1.90 -2.05
C ILE A 25 8.30 1.40 -1.24
N ARG A 26 9.39 2.16 -1.26
CA ARG A 26 10.57 1.78 -0.49
C ARG A 26 10.26 1.73 1.01
N VAL A 27 9.45 2.69 1.50
CA VAL A 27 9.07 2.70 2.90
C VAL A 27 8.27 1.43 3.24
N PHE A 28 7.28 1.10 2.42
CA PHE A 28 6.48 -0.09 2.68
C PHE A 28 7.33 -1.35 2.59
N ASN A 29 8.21 -1.43 1.59
CA ASN A 29 9.09 -2.59 1.47
C ASN A 29 9.95 -2.76 2.73
N GLU A 30 10.48 -1.64 3.22
CA GLU A 30 11.33 -1.68 4.40
C GLU A 30 10.54 -2.15 5.62
N LEU A 31 9.35 -1.61 5.82
CA LEU A 31 8.54 -1.96 6.97
C LEU A 31 8.02 -3.38 6.88
N ILE A 32 7.66 -3.82 5.69
CA ILE A 32 7.23 -5.20 5.49
C ILE A 32 8.34 -6.15 5.87
N ALA A 33 9.55 -5.88 5.38
CA ALA A 33 10.68 -6.76 5.66
C ALA A 33 11.05 -6.74 7.14
N ARG A 34 11.04 -5.54 7.73
CA ARG A 34 11.42 -5.38 9.11
C ARG A 34 10.46 -6.10 10.05
N ASN A 35 9.17 -6.09 9.70
CA ASN A 35 8.14 -6.63 10.57
C ASN A 35 7.70 -8.03 10.19
N TRP A 36 8.37 -8.63 9.22
CA TRP A 36 7.98 -9.98 8.78
C TRP A 36 8.18 -10.98 9.89
N ASN A 37 7.11 -11.72 10.18
CA ASN A 37 7.15 -12.70 11.25
C ASN A 37 6.43 -13.95 10.78
N LYS A 38 7.18 -14.98 10.51
CA LYS A 38 6.69 -16.27 10.04
C LYS A 38 6.02 -16.15 8.67
N ASP A 39 4.73 -15.86 8.60
CA ASP A 39 4.03 -15.85 7.34
C ASP A 39 3.34 -14.52 7.03
N LYS A 40 3.60 -13.50 7.82
CA LYS A 40 2.93 -12.22 7.59
C LYS A 40 3.75 -11.08 8.15
N SER A 41 3.36 -9.86 7.74
CA SER A 41 3.94 -8.64 8.26
C SER A 41 2.82 -7.67 8.58
N ILE A 42 2.92 -7.01 9.72
CA ILE A 42 1.98 -5.98 10.14
C ILE A 42 2.68 -4.64 10.04
N VAL A 43 2.11 -3.72 9.27
CA VAL A 43 2.66 -2.39 9.10
C VAL A 43 1.62 -1.39 9.59
N PHE A 44 1.93 -0.69 10.66
CA PHE A 44 1.00 0.30 11.18
C PHE A 44 1.00 1.53 10.29
N THR A 45 -0.19 2.05 10.02
CA THR A 45 -0.34 3.16 9.10
C THR A 45 0.42 4.40 9.57
N ASN A 46 0.34 4.70 10.86
CA ASN A 46 1.03 5.90 11.37
C ASN A 46 2.54 5.74 11.26
N GLU A 47 3.07 4.54 11.42
CA GLU A 47 4.50 4.32 11.25
C GLU A 47 4.90 4.57 9.80
N ALA A 48 4.10 4.09 8.86
CA ALA A 48 4.38 4.31 7.45
C ALA A 48 4.32 5.79 7.11
N VAL A 49 3.32 6.49 7.62
CA VAL A 49 3.16 7.92 7.36
C VAL A 49 4.38 8.70 7.87
N GLU A 50 4.82 8.42 9.10
CA GLU A 50 5.95 9.14 9.65
C GLU A 50 7.23 8.89 8.86
N PHE A 51 7.43 7.65 8.42
CA PHE A 51 8.60 7.32 7.64
C PHE A 51 8.56 8.01 6.27
N ILE A 52 7.38 8.05 5.64
CA ILE A 52 7.21 8.73 4.36
C ILE A 52 7.49 10.23 4.53
N LYS A 53 6.97 10.82 5.59
CA LYS A 53 7.23 12.24 5.85
C LYS A 53 8.73 12.50 5.99
N PHE A 54 9.41 11.61 6.66
CA PHE A 54 10.84 11.77 6.87
C PHE A 54 11.61 11.70 5.55
N LEU A 55 11.26 10.76 4.70
CA LEU A 55 12.00 10.57 3.46
C LEU A 55 11.64 11.58 2.38
N THR A 56 10.38 11.99 2.32
CA THR A 56 9.94 12.82 1.20
C THR A 56 9.76 14.27 1.56
N GLY A 57 9.64 14.58 2.85
CA GLY A 57 9.33 15.94 3.27
C GLY A 57 7.87 16.32 3.10
N ALA A 58 7.04 15.39 2.64
CA ALA A 58 5.63 15.68 2.43
C ALA A 58 4.88 15.74 3.74
N SER A 59 3.81 16.52 3.79
CA SER A 59 2.94 16.55 4.96
C SER A 59 2.02 15.35 4.96
N GLN A 60 1.45 15.06 6.13
CA GLN A 60 0.47 14.00 6.22
C GLN A 60 -0.72 14.28 5.30
N HIS A 61 -1.14 15.53 5.22
CA HIS A 61 -2.25 15.90 4.35
C HIS A 61 -1.93 15.57 2.89
N ALA A 62 -0.72 15.88 2.46
CA ALA A 62 -0.33 15.60 1.07
C ALA A 62 -0.29 14.10 0.79
N ILE A 63 0.21 13.33 1.75
CA ILE A 63 0.28 11.88 1.62
C ILE A 63 -1.11 11.30 1.40
N ILE A 64 -2.06 11.73 2.22
CA ILE A 64 -3.42 11.23 2.15
C ILE A 64 -4.10 11.72 0.88
N GLN A 65 -3.93 12.99 0.55
CA GLN A 65 -4.61 13.58 -0.60
C GLN A 65 -4.11 12.98 -1.91
N ASN A 66 -2.86 12.59 -1.96
CA ASN A 66 -2.30 12.01 -3.17
C ASN A 66 -2.44 10.49 -3.22
N HIS A 67 -3.16 9.91 -2.26
CA HIS A 67 -3.44 8.47 -2.23
C HIS A 67 -2.18 7.62 -2.16
N TRP A 68 -1.14 8.14 -1.52
CA TRP A 68 0.13 7.41 -1.41
C TRP A 68 0.03 6.20 -0.50
N LEU A 69 -1.04 6.10 0.29
CA LEU A 69 -1.23 4.96 1.17
C LEU A 69 -2.03 3.84 0.53
N ASP A 70 -2.50 4.04 -0.71
CA ASP A 70 -3.32 3.06 -1.40
C ASP A 70 -2.43 2.07 -2.14
N VAL A 71 -1.59 1.37 -1.40
CA VAL A 71 -0.59 0.48 -1.99
C VAL A 71 -1.10 -0.95 -2.16
N GLU A 72 -2.27 -1.25 -1.67
CA GLU A 72 -2.76 -2.63 -1.67
C GLU A 72 -2.78 -3.26 -3.06
N PRO A 73 -3.31 -2.58 -4.10
CA PRO A 73 -3.33 -3.23 -5.40
C PRO A 73 -1.95 -3.57 -5.93
N LEU A 74 -0.98 -2.68 -5.66
CA LEU A 74 0.38 -2.92 -6.13
C LEU A 74 0.98 -4.17 -5.51
N TYR A 75 0.79 -4.33 -4.20
CA TYR A 75 1.35 -5.48 -3.52
C TYR A 75 0.59 -6.76 -3.85
N ARG A 76 -0.72 -6.65 -4.07
CA ARG A 76 -1.47 -7.83 -4.50
C ARG A 76 -0.99 -8.34 -5.85
N GLU A 77 -0.64 -7.43 -6.74
CA GLU A 77 -0.12 -7.82 -8.04
C GLU A 77 1.24 -8.49 -7.95
N ASN A 78 1.93 -8.27 -6.85
CA ASN A 78 3.27 -8.79 -6.68
C ASN A 78 3.33 -9.98 -5.74
N GLY A 79 2.22 -10.65 -5.54
CA GLY A 79 2.23 -11.93 -4.83
C GLY A 79 1.85 -11.87 -3.36
N TYR A 80 1.31 -10.73 -2.92
CA TYR A 80 0.89 -10.61 -1.53
C TYR A 80 -0.62 -10.66 -1.41
N GLU A 81 -1.09 -11.16 -0.29
CA GLU A 81 -2.45 -10.90 0.15
C GLU A 81 -2.36 -9.74 1.12
N VAL A 82 -3.13 -8.69 0.88
CA VAL A 82 -3.06 -7.48 1.69
C VAL A 82 -4.44 -7.18 2.23
N THR A 83 -4.52 -7.00 3.54
CA THR A 83 -5.75 -6.61 4.20
C THR A 83 -5.48 -5.36 5.01
N TYR A 84 -6.34 -4.36 4.87
CA TYR A 84 -6.21 -3.14 5.65
C TYR A 84 -7.22 -3.19 6.78
N HIS A 85 -6.75 -2.97 7.99
CA HIS A 85 -7.60 -2.97 9.18
C HIS A 85 -7.70 -1.56 9.70
N GLU A 86 -8.90 -0.99 9.59
CA GLU A 86 -9.08 0.39 9.99
C GLU A 86 -9.37 0.50 11.47
N SER A 87 -8.85 1.55 12.08
CA SER A 87 -9.12 1.82 13.48
C SER A 87 -10.61 1.97 13.70
N GLN A 88 -11.11 1.41 14.79
CA GLN A 88 -12.52 1.50 15.11
C GLN A 88 -12.85 2.72 15.98
N GLY A 89 -12.01 3.75 15.91
CA GLY A 89 -12.21 4.90 16.75
C GLY A 89 -11.64 4.73 18.14
N ASN A 90 -10.98 3.62 18.35
CA ASN A 90 -10.37 3.32 19.63
C ASN A 90 -8.86 3.39 19.45
N GLU A 91 -8.22 4.27 20.18
CA GLU A 91 -6.79 4.49 19.99
C GLU A 91 -5.95 3.29 20.37
N SER A 92 -6.52 2.34 21.10
CA SER A 92 -5.79 1.13 21.43
C SER A 92 -5.59 0.23 20.21
N PHE A 93 -6.34 0.47 19.14
CA PHE A 93 -6.24 -0.36 17.93
C PHE A 93 -6.03 0.53 16.73
N PRO A 94 -4.81 0.98 16.51
CA PRO A 94 -4.52 1.84 15.35
C PRO A 94 -4.69 1.06 14.05
N SER A 95 -4.91 1.77 12.97
CA SER A 95 -5.07 1.13 11.68
C SER A 95 -3.73 0.52 11.23
N TYR A 96 -3.81 -0.56 10.48
CA TYR A 96 -2.62 -1.25 10.02
C TYR A 96 -2.91 -2.07 8.77
N TYR A 97 -1.83 -2.40 8.06
CA TYR A 97 -1.89 -3.29 6.90
C TYR A 97 -1.35 -4.64 7.32
N GLU A 98 -1.99 -5.69 6.85
CA GLU A 98 -1.49 -7.03 7.05
C GLU A 98 -1.08 -7.60 5.71
N PHE A 99 0.19 -7.92 5.55
CA PHE A 99 0.73 -8.47 4.31
C PHE A 99 1.05 -9.93 4.54
N ARG A 100 0.53 -10.80 3.67
CA ARG A 100 0.81 -12.22 3.74
C ARG A 100 1.27 -12.68 2.38
N LYS A 101 2.03 -13.76 2.36
CA LYS A 101 2.40 -14.37 1.10
C LYS A 101 1.17 -15.03 0.51
N LYS A 102 0.91 -14.78 -0.76
CA LYS A 102 -0.22 -15.39 -1.42
C LYS A 102 0.00 -16.88 -1.54
N SER A 103 -1.03 -17.66 -1.20
CA SER A 103 -0.90 -19.09 -1.25
C SER A 103 -0.91 -19.58 -2.68
N LEU A 104 0.12 -20.30 -3.07
CA LEU A 104 0.19 -20.84 -4.40
C LEU A 104 -0.69 -22.05 -4.56
N ASN A 105 -1.03 -22.69 -3.46
CA ASN A 105 -1.84 -23.87 -3.55
C ASN A 105 -3.28 -23.59 -3.77
N ALA A 106 -3.69 -22.39 -3.55
CA ALA A 106 -5.08 -22.08 -3.59
C ALA A 106 -5.71 -22.38 -4.91
N GLY A 107 -4.96 -22.38 -5.95
CA GLY A 107 -5.50 -22.59 -7.25
C GLY A 107 -5.32 -23.95 -7.80
N PHE A 108 -4.75 -24.84 -7.03
CA PHE A 108 -4.44 -26.06 -7.57
C PHE A 108 -5.41 -27.07 -7.45
N GLU A 109 -6.17 -26.96 -6.55
CA GLU A 109 -6.94 -28.04 -6.27
C GLU A 109 -8.13 -28.20 -6.97
#